data_a9ffa1f18d1a3639d19f845dc4a5242e
#
_entry.id   a9ffa1f18d1a3639d19f845dc4a5242e
#
_cell.length_a   1.000
_cell.length_b   1.000
_cell.length_c   1.000
_cell.angle_alpha   90.00
_cell.angle_beta   90.00
_cell.angle_gamma   90.00
#
_symmetry.space_group_name_H-M   'P 1'
#
loop_
_entity.id
_entity.type
_entity.pdbx_description
1 polymer ?
#
loop_
_entity_poly.entity_id
_entity_poly.type
_entity_poly.pdbx_seq_one_letter_code
_entity_poly.pdbx_strand_id
1 'polypeptide(L)'
;TDLKAPNGLAFSPNGKYLYIDDDDSMKIRRYKFHKDGTISDGMDFADMTDPQKRGVPDGMKVDVKGRLFVSGPAGIWVWNRKGVHIGTVQMPKGMANLTWGGPDNSKLYITASDTVYILQTKTRGNLGYDKK
;
A
#
# COMPACT_ATOMS: atom_id res chain seq x y z
N THR A 1 2.68 1.21 21.85
CA THR A 1 2.52 0.84 20.42
C THR A 1 3.88 0.78 19.76
N ASP A 2 4.02 -0.01 18.73
CA ASP A 2 5.25 -0.19 17.94
C ASP A 2 5.25 0.64 16.64
N LEU A 3 4.31 1.60 16.52
CA LEU A 3 4.20 2.58 15.45
C LEU A 3 4.49 3.98 15.99
N LYS A 4 5.10 4.84 15.15
CA LYS A 4 5.43 6.23 15.48
C LYS A 4 4.49 7.23 14.82
N ALA A 5 4.32 7.11 13.50
CA ALA A 5 3.46 7.95 12.69
C ALA A 5 2.66 7.09 11.67
N PRO A 6 1.69 6.26 12.15
CA PRO A 6 0.90 5.41 11.27
C PRO A 6 0.04 6.26 10.33
N ASN A 7 0.00 5.90 9.04
CA ASN A 7 -0.75 6.63 8.02
C ASN A 7 -1.62 5.68 7.17
N GLY A 8 -1.14 5.16 6.05
CA GLY A 8 -1.89 4.27 5.19
C GLY A 8 -2.10 2.87 5.78
N LEU A 9 -3.23 2.26 5.45
CA LEU A 9 -3.53 0.90 5.89
C LEU A 9 -4.31 0.11 4.83
N ALA A 10 -4.12 -1.20 4.82
CA ALA A 10 -4.83 -2.10 3.93
C ALA A 10 -4.89 -3.53 4.48
N PHE A 11 -5.97 -4.25 4.18
CA PHE A 11 -6.09 -5.67 4.48
C PHE A 11 -5.53 -6.56 3.36
N SER A 12 -4.97 -7.70 3.74
CA SER A 12 -4.68 -8.77 2.79
C SER A 12 -5.97 -9.30 2.15
N PRO A 13 -5.93 -9.89 0.92
CA PRO A 13 -7.14 -10.36 0.24
C PRO A 13 -7.94 -11.41 1.02
N ASN A 14 -7.28 -12.19 1.87
CA ASN A 14 -7.94 -13.19 2.71
C ASN A 14 -8.39 -12.66 4.08
N GLY A 15 -8.18 -11.37 4.36
CA GLY A 15 -8.54 -10.72 5.61
C GLY A 15 -7.75 -11.17 6.84
N LYS A 16 -6.64 -11.92 6.68
CA LYS A 16 -5.86 -12.46 7.81
C LYS A 16 -4.78 -11.51 8.31
N TYR A 17 -4.42 -10.51 7.50
CA TYR A 17 -3.37 -9.56 7.83
C TYR A 17 -3.84 -8.13 7.60
N LEU A 18 -3.41 -7.23 8.48
CA LEU A 18 -3.48 -5.79 8.33
C LEU A 18 -2.06 -5.27 8.09
N TYR A 19 -1.89 -4.47 7.04
CA TYR A 19 -0.68 -3.71 6.76
C TYR A 19 -0.90 -2.27 7.18
N ILE A 20 0.09 -1.67 7.82
CA ILE A 20 0.09 -0.25 8.22
C ILE A 20 1.45 0.30 7.85
N ASP A 21 1.51 1.39 7.10
CA ASP A 21 2.74 2.14 6.93
C ASP A 21 2.96 3.13 8.07
N ASP A 22 4.20 3.49 8.25
CA ASP A 22 4.67 4.39 9.31
C ASP A 22 5.65 5.39 8.68
N ASP A 23 5.23 6.64 8.63
CA ASP A 23 5.95 7.72 7.95
C ASP A 23 7.32 7.97 8.58
N ASP A 24 7.37 7.97 9.91
CA ASP A 24 8.58 8.31 10.68
C ASP A 24 9.65 7.22 10.56
N SER A 25 9.24 5.96 10.54
CA SER A 25 10.16 4.83 10.42
C SER A 25 10.42 4.41 8.98
N MET A 26 9.69 4.98 8.01
CA MET A 26 9.73 4.61 6.59
C MET A 26 9.45 3.12 6.34
N LYS A 27 8.63 2.51 7.17
CA LYS A 27 8.36 1.06 7.15
C LYS A 27 6.91 0.74 6.91
N ILE A 28 6.68 -0.45 6.38
CA ILE A 28 5.38 -1.09 6.38
C ILE A 28 5.41 -2.19 7.44
N ARG A 29 4.48 -2.12 8.38
CA ARG A 29 4.27 -3.14 9.41
C ARG A 29 3.16 -4.07 8.97
N ARG A 30 3.25 -5.37 9.30
CA ARG A 30 2.20 -6.35 9.10
C ARG A 30 1.80 -6.96 10.44
N TYR A 31 0.49 -7.02 10.67
CA TYR A 31 -0.11 -7.62 11.86
C TYR A 31 -1.04 -8.76 11.48
N LYS A 32 -1.15 -9.79 12.30
CA LYS A 32 -2.26 -10.73 12.21
C LYS A 32 -3.54 -10.04 12.64
N PHE A 33 -4.61 -10.24 11.87
CA PHE A 33 -5.93 -9.70 12.18
C PHE A 33 -6.85 -10.82 12.65
N HIS A 34 -7.49 -10.64 13.80
CA HIS A 34 -8.34 -11.62 14.44
C HIS A 34 -9.82 -11.34 14.20
N LYS A 35 -10.66 -12.36 14.38
CA LYS A 35 -12.12 -12.25 14.16
C LYS A 35 -12.82 -11.30 15.12
N ASP A 36 -12.25 -11.07 16.29
CA ASP A 36 -12.73 -10.12 17.30
C ASP A 36 -12.34 -8.67 17.01
N GLY A 37 -11.64 -8.42 15.90
CA GLY A 37 -11.18 -7.08 15.51
C GLY A 37 -9.83 -6.68 16.08
N THR A 38 -9.19 -7.52 16.88
CA THR A 38 -7.86 -7.24 17.44
C THR A 38 -6.74 -7.58 16.46
N ILE A 39 -5.55 -7.02 16.70
CA ILE A 39 -4.33 -7.32 15.95
C ILE A 39 -3.22 -7.83 16.87
N SER A 40 -2.35 -8.69 16.36
CA SER A 40 -1.19 -9.21 17.06
C SER A 40 0.00 -9.46 16.13
N ASP A 41 1.13 -9.92 16.71
CA ASP A 41 2.31 -10.37 15.96
C ASP A 41 2.81 -9.34 14.94
N GLY A 42 2.93 -8.07 15.35
CA GLY A 42 3.46 -7.00 14.53
C GLY A 42 4.90 -7.27 14.13
N MET A 43 5.17 -7.17 12.81
CA MET A 43 6.51 -7.36 12.26
C MET A 43 6.79 -6.35 11.15
N ASP A 44 8.07 -6.02 10.95
CA ASP A 44 8.49 -5.27 9.78
C ASP A 44 8.26 -6.12 8.54
N PHE A 45 7.44 -5.60 7.62
CA PHE A 45 7.10 -6.27 6.38
C PHE A 45 7.96 -5.76 5.22
N ALA A 46 8.19 -4.45 5.17
CA ALA A 46 8.97 -3.80 4.14
C ALA A 46 9.61 -2.51 4.66
N ASP A 47 10.72 -2.12 4.06
CA ASP A 47 11.44 -0.88 4.33
C ASP A 47 11.45 -0.04 3.05
N MET A 48 10.94 1.20 3.14
CA MET A 48 10.81 2.14 2.03
C MET A 48 11.85 3.27 2.10
N THR A 49 12.87 3.14 2.93
CA THR A 49 13.94 4.13 3.05
C THR A 49 14.67 4.29 1.72
N ASP A 50 14.69 5.51 1.19
CA ASP A 50 15.51 5.90 0.05
C ASP A 50 16.14 7.26 0.34
N PRO A 51 17.40 7.30 0.77
CA PRO A 51 18.05 8.56 1.18
C PRO A 51 18.27 9.54 0.02
N GLN A 52 18.10 9.09 -1.23
CA GLN A 52 18.30 9.92 -2.42
C GLN A 52 16.99 10.54 -2.92
N LYS A 53 15.85 10.14 -2.37
CA LYS A 53 14.53 10.57 -2.85
C LYS A 53 13.67 11.12 -1.71
N ARG A 54 12.87 12.11 -2.04
CA ARG A 54 11.91 12.71 -1.11
C ARG A 54 10.58 11.96 -1.16
N GLY A 55 9.88 11.95 -0.05
CA GLY A 55 8.59 11.36 0.15
C GLY A 55 8.60 10.34 1.29
N VAL A 56 7.43 10.06 1.80
CA VAL A 56 7.19 9.08 2.87
C VAL A 56 6.11 8.10 2.41
N PRO A 57 6.01 6.91 3.00
CA PRO A 57 4.82 6.07 2.82
C PRO A 57 3.57 6.83 3.24
N ASP A 58 2.48 6.74 2.47
CA ASP A 58 1.25 7.48 2.77
C ASP A 58 0.02 6.61 2.45
N GLY A 59 -0.45 6.60 1.21
CA GLY A 59 -1.56 5.76 0.83
C GLY A 59 -1.14 4.36 0.39
N MET A 60 -1.89 3.33 0.76
CA MET A 60 -1.64 1.98 0.27
C MET A 60 -2.90 1.25 -0.15
N LYS A 61 -2.76 0.34 -1.12
CA LYS A 61 -3.80 -0.58 -1.58
C LYS A 61 -3.20 -1.94 -1.92
N VAL A 62 -4.04 -2.97 -1.81
CA VAL A 62 -3.67 -4.36 -2.13
C VAL A 62 -4.40 -4.81 -3.38
N ASP A 63 -3.73 -5.58 -4.23
CA ASP A 63 -4.37 -6.24 -5.36
C ASP A 63 -4.87 -7.65 -5.01
N VAL A 64 -5.61 -8.26 -5.92
CA VAL A 64 -6.17 -9.62 -5.74
C VAL A 64 -5.11 -10.71 -5.58
N LYS A 65 -3.85 -10.44 -5.95
CA LYS A 65 -2.70 -11.35 -5.78
C LYS A 65 -1.97 -11.13 -4.45
N GLY A 66 -2.43 -10.18 -3.63
CA GLY A 66 -1.83 -9.81 -2.36
C GLY A 66 -0.54 -8.99 -2.47
N ARG A 67 -0.35 -8.28 -3.60
CA ARG A 67 0.74 -7.30 -3.74
C ARG A 67 0.29 -5.97 -3.17
N LEU A 68 1.18 -5.30 -2.44
CA LEU A 68 0.96 -3.95 -1.93
C LEU A 68 1.44 -2.94 -2.95
N PHE A 69 0.63 -1.93 -3.16
CA PHE A 69 0.93 -0.72 -3.92
C PHE A 69 0.91 0.44 -2.93
N VAL A 70 2.05 1.06 -2.70
CA VAL A 70 2.23 2.07 -1.64
C VAL A 70 2.82 3.32 -2.26
N SER A 71 2.19 4.48 -2.02
CA SER A 71 2.80 5.76 -2.36
C SER A 71 4.03 6.00 -1.47
N GLY A 72 5.10 6.51 -2.05
CA GLY A 72 6.35 6.69 -1.32
C GLY A 72 7.38 7.49 -2.12
N PRO A 73 8.66 7.42 -1.76
CA PRO A 73 9.71 8.17 -2.42
C PRO A 73 9.72 7.99 -3.94
N ALA A 74 9.52 9.08 -4.68
CA ALA A 74 9.53 9.17 -6.14
C ALA A 74 8.50 8.32 -6.91
N GLY A 75 7.57 7.61 -6.25
CA GLY A 75 6.61 6.81 -7.01
C GLY A 75 5.77 5.85 -6.18
N ILE A 76 5.09 4.94 -6.86
CA ILE A 76 4.35 3.85 -6.24
C ILE A 76 5.27 2.64 -6.15
N TRP A 77 5.59 2.25 -4.94
CA TRP A 77 6.38 1.04 -4.65
C TRP A 77 5.46 -0.17 -4.64
N VAL A 78 5.87 -1.22 -5.34
CA VAL A 78 5.11 -2.46 -5.42
C VAL A 78 5.86 -3.57 -4.70
N TRP A 79 5.19 -4.15 -3.70
CA TRP A 79 5.72 -5.23 -2.87
C TRP A 79 4.94 -6.51 -3.12
N ASN A 80 5.61 -7.64 -3.23
CA ASN A 80 4.91 -8.91 -3.24
C ASN A 80 4.43 -9.29 -1.83
N ARG A 81 3.60 -10.32 -1.72
CA ARG A 81 3.04 -10.78 -0.43
C ARG A 81 4.06 -11.32 0.58
N LYS A 82 5.34 -11.42 0.19
CA LYS A 82 6.45 -11.82 1.07
C LYS A 82 7.28 -10.63 1.55
N GLY A 83 6.92 -9.39 1.16
CA GLY A 83 7.67 -8.19 1.50
C GLY A 83 8.90 -7.97 0.61
N VAL A 84 8.94 -8.57 -0.57
CA VAL A 84 10.01 -8.30 -1.55
C VAL A 84 9.57 -7.17 -2.46
N HIS A 85 10.38 -6.13 -2.58
CA HIS A 85 10.18 -5.04 -3.54
C HIS A 85 10.35 -5.56 -4.96
N ILE A 86 9.31 -5.42 -5.80
CA ILE A 86 9.29 -5.95 -7.16
C ILE A 86 9.30 -4.86 -8.23
N GLY A 87 9.24 -3.59 -7.83
CA GLY A 87 9.37 -2.46 -8.73
C GLY A 87 8.73 -1.19 -8.18
N THR A 88 9.06 -0.07 -8.83
CA THR A 88 8.48 1.24 -8.54
C THR A 88 7.94 1.87 -9.82
N VAL A 89 6.67 2.26 -9.82
CA VAL A 89 6.10 3.11 -10.87
C VAL A 89 6.52 4.53 -10.59
N GLN A 90 7.44 5.06 -11.39
CA GLN A 90 7.92 6.43 -11.25
C GLN A 90 6.78 7.43 -11.53
N MET A 91 6.65 8.43 -10.67
CA MET A 91 5.64 9.47 -10.81
C MET A 91 6.30 10.85 -10.93
N PRO A 92 5.74 11.74 -11.76
CA PRO A 92 6.34 13.07 -11.98
C PRO A 92 6.13 14.04 -10.80
N LYS A 93 5.21 13.73 -9.89
CA LYS A 93 4.85 14.55 -8.72
C LYS A 93 4.80 13.70 -7.46
N GLY A 94 5.01 14.34 -6.31
CA GLY A 94 4.81 13.72 -5.00
C GLY A 94 3.37 13.24 -4.84
N MET A 95 3.22 12.01 -4.38
CA MET A 95 1.93 11.34 -4.24
C MET A 95 1.46 11.33 -2.79
N ALA A 96 0.15 11.32 -2.61
CA ALA A 96 -0.48 11.16 -1.31
C ALA A 96 -1.23 9.83 -1.21
N ASN A 97 -2.16 9.56 -2.13
CA ASN A 97 -3.04 8.40 -1.98
C ASN A 97 -3.35 7.74 -3.33
N LEU A 98 -3.89 6.54 -3.26
CA LEU A 98 -4.29 5.78 -4.44
C LEU A 98 -5.52 4.92 -4.14
N THR A 99 -6.29 4.60 -5.18
CA THR A 99 -7.41 3.67 -5.06
C THR A 99 -7.65 2.91 -6.35
N TRP A 100 -8.15 1.68 -6.22
CA TRP A 100 -8.59 0.90 -7.36
C TRP A 100 -9.96 1.35 -7.86
N GLY A 101 -10.18 1.25 -9.18
CA GLY A 101 -11.45 1.59 -9.79
C GLY A 101 -11.53 1.19 -11.26
N GLY A 102 -12.54 1.70 -11.95
CA GLY A 102 -12.92 1.28 -13.29
C GLY A 102 -13.88 0.08 -13.26
N PRO A 103 -14.46 -0.31 -14.41
CA PRO A 103 -15.49 -1.34 -14.48
C PRO A 103 -15.05 -2.70 -13.93
N ASP A 104 -13.77 -3.03 -14.04
CA ASP A 104 -13.16 -4.29 -13.63
C ASP A 104 -12.12 -4.12 -12.51
N ASN A 105 -12.02 -2.93 -11.91
CA ASN A 105 -11.04 -2.57 -10.88
C ASN A 105 -9.58 -2.74 -11.31
N SER A 106 -9.30 -2.63 -12.61
CA SER A 106 -7.93 -2.71 -13.15
C SER A 106 -7.24 -1.34 -13.32
N LYS A 107 -7.93 -0.26 -12.98
CA LYS A 107 -7.37 1.10 -13.01
C LYS A 107 -6.99 1.54 -11.60
N LEU A 108 -5.81 2.13 -11.48
CA LEU A 108 -5.35 2.75 -10.25
C LEU A 108 -5.45 4.27 -10.40
N TYR A 109 -6.26 4.90 -9.57
CA TYR A 109 -6.41 6.35 -9.47
C TYR A 109 -5.48 6.86 -8.38
N ILE A 110 -4.71 7.90 -8.68
CA ILE A 110 -3.60 8.35 -7.85
C ILE A 110 -3.70 9.86 -7.66
N THR A 111 -3.78 10.32 -6.42
CA THR A 111 -3.67 11.75 -6.09
C THR A 111 -2.18 12.12 -5.94
N ALA A 112 -1.75 13.14 -6.67
CA ALA A 112 -0.38 13.60 -6.67
C ALA A 112 -0.34 15.13 -6.79
N SER A 113 -0.09 15.82 -5.68
CA SER A 113 -0.14 17.27 -5.56
C SER A 113 -1.48 17.83 -6.06
N ASP A 114 -1.47 18.53 -7.20
CA ASP A 114 -2.63 19.19 -7.85
C ASP A 114 -3.27 18.34 -8.97
N THR A 115 -2.86 17.08 -9.12
CA THR A 115 -3.21 16.24 -10.27
C THR A 115 -3.75 14.88 -9.81
N VAL A 116 -4.75 14.36 -10.53
CA VAL A 116 -5.18 12.96 -10.41
C VAL A 116 -4.70 12.20 -11.65
N TYR A 117 -3.89 11.18 -11.44
CA TYR A 117 -3.43 10.29 -12.49
C TYR A 117 -4.27 9.01 -12.54
N ILE A 118 -4.36 8.42 -13.71
CA ILE A 118 -4.98 7.10 -13.93
C ILE A 118 -3.94 6.20 -14.57
N LEU A 119 -3.65 5.07 -13.92
CA LEU A 119 -2.76 4.05 -14.41
C LEU A 119 -3.55 2.79 -14.76
N GLN A 120 -3.52 2.37 -16.03
CA GLN A 120 -4.05 1.05 -16.42
C GLN A 120 -3.08 -0.04 -15.97
N THR A 121 -3.56 -1.02 -15.23
CA THR A 121 -2.74 -2.11 -14.71
C THR A 121 -3.09 -3.46 -15.36
N LYS A 122 -2.19 -4.44 -15.22
CA LYS A 122 -2.42 -5.85 -15.60
C LYS A 122 -2.95 -6.71 -14.44
N THR A 123 -3.47 -6.06 -13.40
CA THR A 123 -4.05 -6.70 -12.22
C THR A 123 -5.32 -5.97 -11.81
N ARG A 124 -6.01 -6.48 -10.81
CA ARG A 124 -7.21 -5.86 -10.24
C ARG A 124 -7.00 -5.60 -8.75
N GLY A 125 -7.65 -4.54 -8.26
CA GLY A 125 -7.66 -4.22 -6.85
C GLY A 125 -8.45 -5.23 -6.03
N ASN A 126 -7.99 -5.48 -4.81
CA ASN A 126 -8.77 -6.18 -3.79
C ASN A 126 -9.67 -5.17 -3.08
N LEU A 127 -10.95 -5.19 -3.37
CA LEU A 127 -11.93 -4.25 -2.78
C LEU A 127 -12.55 -4.76 -1.47
N GLY A 128 -12.20 -5.97 -1.04
CA GLY A 128 -12.66 -6.54 0.23
C GLY A 128 -14.10 -7.04 0.26
N TYR A 129 -14.94 -6.55 -0.65
CA TYR A 129 -16.36 -6.95 -0.74
C TYR A 129 -16.68 -7.90 -1.90
N ASP A 130 -15.68 -8.33 -2.65
CA ASP A 130 -15.83 -9.32 -3.73
C ASP A 130 -16.01 -10.78 -3.22
N LYS A 131 -16.16 -10.94 -1.91
CA LYS A 131 -16.44 -12.23 -1.29
C LYS A 131 -17.95 -12.43 -1.17
N LYS A 132 -18.57 -12.76 -2.27
CA LYS A 132 -19.87 -13.47 -2.26
C LYS A 132 -19.68 -14.89 -2.72
#